data_412e5dcec96d30d0fe982f10197d30d4
#
_entry.id   412e5dcec96d30d0fe982f10197d30d4
#
_cell.length_a   1.000
_cell.length_b   1.000
_cell.length_c   1.000
_cell.angle_alpha   90.00
_cell.angle_beta   90.00
_cell.angle_gamma   90.00
#
_symmetry.space_group_name_H-M   'P 1'
#
loop_
_entity.id
_entity.type
_entity.pdbx_description
1 polymer ?
#
loop_
_entity_poly.entity_id
_entity_poly.type
_entity_poly.pdbx_seq_one_letter_code
_entity_poly.pdbx_strand_id
1 'polypeptide(L)'
;MKKIILALIFAYIFVAAPAQQGEMRCRLGFSYEFSSNNHWGKDKPVIMKVYPNSPAEVAGIRQNDIIEKINSLKVADITMDDVDSLLTASEDSHILLTVHNFSNSEREVPLTKECYSNLSLNENQLAAAFSMYSVEDTHDRLFFCPFVTTTTEDAIDFSQFKTFDFSLVEEDKSTLRIETVLNEVLKTELTKKGLSVNALNPDMMIHTYYTFDRNPNFRKKSKATEEQPPVFRYDITRDKVTKFPFYSPSTPESEAEYVLQLGIRFIDQRIMPGRVLWECEANELMSASYSLEEYASIHIPLMCMQFPYVKYNRNVQFILTKKAYNYTGINYNIYRINEVVSIDPGSPAAEAGIRPHDIIERIDGKRMDYTAPEFTAAYRQFITNTLKLRDSETRFTDANGFVGRMFWDSFKYSQIAKAFAKDNNLTAFSYLYAFQPFVNPERSTSCTFDIRRDGERLSVVVRPVFHSEKTIELN
;
A
#
# COMPACT_ATOMS: atom_id res chain seq x y z
N MET A 1 -31.24 5.54 -5.44
CA MET A 1 -31.34 6.83 -6.12
C MET A 1 -30.09 7.72 -5.90
N LYS A 2 -28.87 7.16 -5.90
CA LYS A 2 -27.58 7.92 -5.82
C LYS A 2 -26.59 7.58 -6.94
N LYS A 3 -27.04 6.86 -7.99
CA LYS A 3 -26.18 6.42 -9.11
C LYS A 3 -26.39 7.22 -10.41
N ILE A 4 -27.17 8.29 -10.39
CA ILE A 4 -27.52 9.08 -11.59
C ILE A 4 -26.81 10.45 -11.61
N ILE A 5 -26.17 10.87 -10.51
CA ILE A 5 -25.61 12.23 -10.41
C ILE A 5 -24.23 12.34 -11.08
N LEU A 6 -23.49 11.24 -11.26
CA LEU A 6 -22.16 11.30 -11.89
C LEU A 6 -22.19 11.35 -13.43
N ALA A 7 -23.31 10.98 -14.04
CA ALA A 7 -23.47 11.01 -15.50
C ALA A 7 -24.00 12.34 -16.05
N LEU A 8 -24.49 13.23 -15.20
CA LEU A 8 -25.11 14.51 -15.62
C LEU A 8 -24.14 15.70 -15.58
N ILE A 9 -22.93 15.55 -15.05
CA ILE A 9 -21.93 16.64 -15.04
C ILE A 9 -21.16 16.72 -16.37
N PHE A 10 -21.25 15.71 -17.22
CA PHE A 10 -20.53 15.68 -18.53
C PHE A 10 -21.33 16.23 -19.72
N ALA A 11 -22.55 16.70 -19.55
CA ALA A 11 -23.43 17.02 -20.67
C ALA A 11 -23.60 18.52 -20.99
N TYR A 12 -23.02 19.42 -20.25
CA TYR A 12 -23.12 20.86 -20.55
C TYR A 12 -21.75 21.52 -20.33
N ILE A 13 -21.04 21.80 -21.40
CA ILE A 13 -20.23 22.99 -21.71
C ILE A 13 -19.52 22.75 -23.05
N PHE A 14 -20.22 22.92 -24.18
CA PHE A 14 -19.61 23.36 -25.43
C PHE A 14 -19.78 24.87 -25.52
N VAL A 15 -18.97 25.59 -24.79
CA VAL A 15 -18.65 26.98 -25.05
C VAL A 15 -17.14 27.01 -25.16
N ALA A 16 -16.62 27.55 -26.25
CA ALA A 16 -15.18 27.77 -26.43
C ALA A 16 -14.69 28.64 -25.26
N ALA A 17 -14.25 28.00 -24.20
CA ALA A 17 -13.61 28.65 -23.07
C ALA A 17 -12.14 28.87 -23.47
N PRO A 18 -11.53 30.02 -23.09
CA PRO A 18 -10.08 30.18 -23.17
C PRO A 18 -9.44 29.01 -22.48
N ALA A 19 -8.30 28.54 -22.99
CA ALA A 19 -7.55 27.44 -22.40
C ALA A 19 -7.41 27.69 -20.89
N GLN A 20 -8.18 26.97 -20.06
CA GLN A 20 -8.03 27.02 -18.62
C GLN A 20 -6.62 26.50 -18.33
N GLN A 21 -5.74 27.39 -17.91
CA GLN A 21 -4.49 26.96 -17.29
C GLN A 21 -4.87 26.17 -16.06
N GLY A 22 -4.58 24.87 -16.08
CA GLY A 22 -4.91 24.02 -14.94
C GLY A 22 -4.13 24.49 -13.72
N GLU A 23 -4.80 24.48 -12.59
CA GLU A 23 -4.15 24.72 -11.30
C GLU A 23 -3.03 23.68 -11.09
N MET A 24 -1.84 24.14 -10.77
CA MET A 24 -0.71 23.27 -10.47
C MET A 24 -0.81 22.82 -9.01
N ARG A 25 -0.73 21.53 -8.80
CA ARG A 25 -0.66 20.91 -7.49
C ARG A 25 0.65 20.14 -7.35
N CYS A 26 1.31 20.32 -6.23
CA CYS A 26 2.59 19.69 -5.97
C CYS A 26 2.48 18.68 -4.84
N ARG A 27 3.33 17.65 -4.90
CA ARG A 27 3.43 16.62 -3.87
C ARG A 27 4.89 16.27 -3.62
N LEU A 28 5.17 15.74 -2.44
CA LEU A 28 6.48 15.24 -2.05
C LEU A 28 6.58 13.72 -2.10
N GLY A 29 5.43 13.05 -2.21
CA GLY A 29 5.36 11.59 -2.30
C GLY A 29 5.29 10.88 -0.95
N PHE A 30 4.70 11.53 0.06
CA PHE A 30 4.31 10.91 1.32
C PHE A 30 2.95 11.42 1.80
N SER A 31 2.33 10.69 2.71
CA SER A 31 1.23 11.17 3.53
C SER A 31 1.69 11.31 4.97
N TYR A 32 1.05 12.21 5.72
CA TYR A 32 1.34 12.42 7.13
C TYR A 32 0.06 12.69 7.92
N GLU A 33 0.13 12.50 9.22
CA GLU A 33 -0.91 12.88 10.17
C GLU A 33 -0.26 13.66 11.32
N PHE A 34 -0.97 14.63 11.87
CA PHE A 34 -0.57 15.25 13.14
C PHE A 34 -0.83 14.26 14.26
N SER A 35 0.24 13.85 14.92
CA SER A 35 0.16 12.80 15.92
C SER A 35 -0.55 13.28 17.19
N SER A 36 -1.61 12.58 17.56
CA SER A 36 -2.19 12.66 18.91
C SER A 36 -1.54 11.67 19.90
N ASN A 37 -0.58 10.85 19.42
CA ASN A 37 0.07 9.81 20.19
C ASN A 37 1.10 10.40 21.16
N ASN A 38 0.90 10.21 22.46
CA ASN A 38 1.83 10.70 23.49
C ASN A 38 3.21 10.02 23.47
N HIS A 39 3.33 8.91 22.73
CA HIS A 39 4.54 8.10 22.68
C HIS A 39 5.35 8.29 21.40
N TRP A 40 4.79 9.00 20.40
CA TRP A 40 5.49 9.21 19.14
C TRP A 40 5.04 10.50 18.43
N GLY A 41 5.91 11.48 18.40
CA GLY A 41 5.73 12.73 17.64
C GLY A 41 4.47 13.51 18.02
N LYS A 42 4.11 13.57 19.30
CA LYS A 42 2.92 14.29 19.76
C LYS A 42 2.89 15.71 19.24
N ASP A 43 1.74 16.11 18.70
CA ASP A 43 1.46 17.44 18.12
C ASP A 43 2.38 17.82 16.94
N LYS A 44 3.03 16.81 16.30
CA LYS A 44 3.89 17.00 15.13
C LYS A 44 3.40 16.13 13.97
N PRO A 45 3.73 16.51 12.71
CA PRO A 45 3.45 15.66 11.56
C PRO A 45 4.32 14.40 11.62
N VAL A 46 3.69 13.24 11.55
CA VAL A 46 4.34 11.92 11.45
C VAL A 46 4.06 11.34 10.08
N ILE A 47 5.09 10.85 9.40
CA ILE A 47 4.97 10.23 8.09
C ILE A 47 4.26 8.89 8.22
N MET A 48 3.06 8.80 7.64
CA MET A 48 2.22 7.59 7.68
C MET A 48 2.52 6.64 6.52
N LYS A 49 2.84 7.20 5.35
CA LYS A 49 3.12 6.44 4.14
C LYS A 49 4.12 7.18 3.26
N VAL A 50 5.04 6.45 2.67
CA VAL A 50 5.91 6.93 1.60
C VAL A 50 5.53 6.21 0.32
N TYR A 51 5.27 6.98 -0.75
CA TYR A 51 4.88 6.40 -2.02
C TYR A 51 6.11 5.92 -2.78
N PRO A 52 6.05 4.70 -3.36
CA PRO A 52 7.15 4.19 -4.17
C PRO A 52 7.50 5.11 -5.35
N ASN A 53 8.78 5.13 -5.69
CA ASN A 53 9.34 5.95 -6.78
C ASN A 53 9.08 7.47 -6.65
N SER A 54 8.84 7.94 -5.43
CA SER A 54 8.58 9.35 -5.13
C SER A 54 9.85 10.10 -4.70
N PRO A 55 9.84 11.45 -4.75
CA PRO A 55 10.93 12.25 -4.20
C PRO A 55 11.25 11.91 -2.74
N ALA A 56 10.23 11.65 -1.93
CA ALA A 56 10.40 11.29 -0.52
C ALA A 56 11.14 9.95 -0.36
N GLU A 57 10.78 8.93 -1.13
CA GLU A 57 11.47 7.63 -1.07
C GLU A 57 12.92 7.76 -1.51
N VAL A 58 13.16 8.43 -2.64
CA VAL A 58 14.52 8.65 -3.17
C VAL A 58 15.40 9.42 -2.19
N ALA A 59 14.83 10.41 -1.49
CA ALA A 59 15.52 11.17 -0.45
C ALA A 59 15.68 10.41 0.88
N GLY A 60 15.10 9.21 0.99
CA GLY A 60 15.22 8.35 2.17
C GLY A 60 14.30 8.72 3.33
N ILE A 61 13.19 9.43 3.08
CA ILE A 61 12.09 9.56 4.04
C ILE A 61 11.51 8.18 4.30
N ARG A 62 11.12 7.91 5.55
CA ARG A 62 10.58 6.62 5.98
C ARG A 62 9.26 6.78 6.70
N GLN A 63 8.45 5.76 6.67
CA GLN A 63 7.28 5.67 7.53
C GLN A 63 7.70 5.83 8.99
N ASN A 64 6.90 6.55 9.77
CA ASN A 64 7.12 6.93 11.15
C ASN A 64 8.24 7.96 11.39
N ASP A 65 8.84 8.54 10.35
CA ASP A 65 9.64 9.74 10.54
C ASP A 65 8.77 10.88 11.11
N ILE A 66 9.28 11.59 12.09
CA ILE A 66 8.65 12.77 12.70
C ILE A 66 9.25 14.01 12.03
N ILE A 67 8.42 14.91 11.53
CA ILE A 67 8.89 16.18 10.95
C ILE A 67 9.06 17.20 12.06
N GLU A 68 10.28 17.69 12.26
CA GLU A 68 10.64 18.71 13.25
C GLU A 68 10.65 20.11 12.68
N LYS A 69 11.12 20.27 11.43
CA LYS A 69 11.24 21.57 10.75
C LYS A 69 10.92 21.44 9.26
N ILE A 70 10.39 22.52 8.72
CA ILE A 70 10.17 22.71 7.29
C ILE A 70 10.82 24.03 6.90
N ASN A 71 11.82 24.01 5.99
CA ASN A 71 12.59 25.19 5.58
C ASN A 71 13.10 26.02 6.77
N SER A 72 13.66 25.35 7.78
CA SER A 72 14.15 25.95 9.05
C SER A 72 13.07 26.46 10.02
N LEU A 73 11.79 26.47 9.65
CA LEU A 73 10.67 26.77 10.56
C LEU A 73 10.38 25.54 11.41
N LYS A 74 10.32 25.69 12.72
CA LYS A 74 9.93 24.61 13.61
C LYS A 74 8.43 24.37 13.47
N VAL A 75 8.04 23.12 13.31
CA VAL A 75 6.62 22.74 13.20
C VAL A 75 5.84 23.13 14.46
N ALA A 76 6.47 23.10 15.63
CA ALA A 76 5.83 23.52 16.89
C ALA A 76 5.47 25.01 16.95
N ASP A 77 6.03 25.84 16.07
CA ASP A 77 5.86 27.30 16.05
C ASP A 77 4.89 27.77 14.95
N ILE A 78 4.31 26.85 14.14
CA ILE A 78 3.41 27.14 13.01
C ILE A 78 2.13 26.34 13.12
N THR A 79 1.09 26.75 12.37
CA THR A 79 -0.21 26.07 12.36
C THR A 79 -0.22 24.87 11.42
N MET A 80 -1.23 23.99 11.56
CA MET A 80 -1.43 22.87 10.64
C MET A 80 -1.64 23.35 9.20
N ASP A 81 -2.38 24.46 9.01
CA ASP A 81 -2.63 25.04 7.69
C ASP A 81 -1.33 25.58 7.07
N ASP A 82 -0.41 26.13 7.90
CA ASP A 82 0.91 26.57 7.42
C ASP A 82 1.75 25.36 6.97
N VAL A 83 1.71 24.25 7.71
CA VAL A 83 2.39 23.01 7.33
C VAL A 83 1.87 22.49 5.99
N ASP A 84 0.55 22.40 5.82
CA ASP A 84 -0.07 21.98 4.57
C ASP A 84 0.33 22.90 3.41
N SER A 85 0.28 24.22 3.63
CA SER A 85 0.69 25.21 2.63
C SER A 85 2.15 25.06 2.22
N LEU A 86 3.07 24.92 3.18
CA LEU A 86 4.49 24.73 2.90
C LEU A 86 4.78 23.44 2.11
N LEU A 87 4.07 22.37 2.44
CA LEU A 87 4.28 21.07 1.80
C LEU A 87 3.65 20.99 0.39
N THR A 88 2.56 21.71 0.13
CA THR A 88 1.76 21.58 -1.11
C THR A 88 1.88 22.77 -2.07
N ALA A 89 2.34 23.95 -1.60
CA ALA A 89 2.47 25.13 -2.46
C ALA A 89 3.40 24.88 -3.66
N SER A 90 3.01 25.42 -4.81
CA SER A 90 3.75 25.27 -6.08
C SER A 90 4.86 26.32 -6.26
N GLU A 91 4.87 27.36 -5.44
CA GLU A 91 5.80 28.50 -5.58
C GLU A 91 7.26 28.08 -5.36
N ASP A 92 7.51 27.17 -4.39
CA ASP A 92 8.84 26.64 -4.13
C ASP A 92 8.93 25.18 -4.54
N SER A 93 9.71 24.88 -5.59
CA SER A 93 9.94 23.50 -6.04
C SER A 93 10.83 22.70 -5.09
N HIS A 94 11.62 23.36 -4.26
CA HIS A 94 12.55 22.75 -3.31
C HIS A 94 12.11 23.00 -1.88
N ILE A 95 12.25 21.98 -1.04
CA ILE A 95 11.93 22.05 0.38
C ILE A 95 12.97 21.28 1.18
N LEU A 96 13.31 21.78 2.36
CA LEU A 96 14.21 21.11 3.31
C LEU A 96 13.40 20.63 4.51
N LEU A 97 13.33 19.33 4.73
CA LEU A 97 12.72 18.75 5.92
C LEU A 97 13.80 18.36 6.94
N THR A 98 13.60 18.73 8.20
CA THR A 98 14.34 18.13 9.32
C THR A 98 13.45 17.06 9.94
N VAL A 99 13.89 15.81 9.91
CA VAL A 99 13.15 14.67 10.44
C VAL A 99 13.98 13.84 11.41
N HIS A 100 13.33 13.10 12.30
CA HIS A 100 13.99 12.10 13.13
C HIS A 100 13.15 10.86 13.33
N ASN A 101 13.80 9.75 13.73
CA ASN A 101 13.18 8.48 14.12
C ASN A 101 14.07 7.78 15.18
N PHE A 102 13.91 6.48 15.38
CA PHE A 102 14.70 5.70 16.36
C PHE A 102 16.22 5.77 16.15
N SER A 103 16.66 5.72 14.90
CA SER A 103 18.09 5.54 14.57
C SER A 103 18.93 6.80 14.74
N ASN A 104 18.31 7.98 14.72
CA ASN A 104 19.05 9.21 14.49
C ASN A 104 18.70 10.36 15.45
N SER A 105 19.72 11.21 15.68
CA SER A 105 19.52 12.64 15.80
C SER A 105 18.81 13.17 14.54
N GLU A 106 18.26 14.38 14.64
CA GLU A 106 17.65 15.09 13.51
C GLU A 106 18.55 15.00 12.26
N ARG A 107 17.92 14.69 11.11
CA ARG A 107 18.58 14.69 9.79
C ARG A 107 17.87 15.65 8.86
N GLU A 108 18.62 16.36 8.07
CA GLU A 108 18.13 17.27 7.05
C GLU A 108 17.97 16.51 5.73
N VAL A 109 16.79 16.62 5.12
CA VAL A 109 16.42 15.91 3.90
C VAL A 109 15.95 16.93 2.86
N PRO A 110 16.78 17.26 1.86
CA PRO A 110 16.33 18.09 0.74
C PRO A 110 15.42 17.31 -0.19
N LEU A 111 14.30 17.90 -0.56
CA LEU A 111 13.28 17.32 -1.43
C LEU A 111 12.94 18.27 -2.57
N THR A 112 12.63 17.71 -3.73
CA THR A 112 12.05 18.44 -4.86
C THR A 112 10.60 18.00 -5.03
N LYS A 113 9.68 18.94 -5.05
CA LYS A 113 8.25 18.65 -5.26
C LYS A 113 7.99 18.22 -6.70
N GLU A 114 7.13 17.24 -6.86
CA GLU A 114 6.55 16.88 -8.15
C GLU A 114 5.26 17.66 -8.36
N CYS A 115 5.22 18.51 -9.38
CA CYS A 115 4.08 19.37 -9.65
C CYS A 115 3.30 18.89 -10.88
N TYR A 116 1.98 18.78 -10.75
CA TYR A 116 1.06 18.32 -11.78
C TYR A 116 -0.04 19.35 -12.02
N SER A 117 -0.45 19.48 -13.27
CA SER A 117 -1.69 20.17 -13.59
C SER A 117 -2.90 19.32 -13.12
N ASN A 118 -3.91 19.94 -12.54
CA ASN A 118 -5.17 19.28 -12.22
C ASN A 118 -5.93 18.79 -13.48
N LEU A 119 -5.51 19.20 -14.66
CA LEU A 119 -5.99 18.72 -15.95
C LEU A 119 -5.25 17.50 -16.46
N SER A 120 -4.19 17.04 -15.76
CA SER A 120 -3.39 15.90 -16.19
C SER A 120 -3.81 14.61 -15.51
N LEU A 121 -3.71 13.52 -16.26
CA LEU A 121 -3.92 12.15 -15.83
C LEU A 121 -2.65 11.36 -16.16
N ASN A 122 -1.89 10.97 -15.13
CA ASN A 122 -0.67 10.20 -15.32
C ASN A 122 -0.95 8.70 -15.52
N GLU A 123 0.06 7.97 -15.94
CA GLU A 123 -0.07 6.53 -16.23
C GLU A 123 -0.40 5.69 -15.00
N ASN A 124 0.08 6.08 -13.81
CA ASN A 124 -0.31 5.43 -12.55
C ASN A 124 -1.82 5.56 -12.30
N GLN A 125 -2.37 6.77 -12.51
CA GLN A 125 -3.81 7.01 -12.36
C GLN A 125 -4.63 6.25 -13.43
N LEU A 126 -4.13 6.19 -14.67
CA LEU A 126 -4.75 5.38 -15.72
C LEU A 126 -4.72 3.89 -15.36
N ALA A 127 -3.56 3.37 -14.96
CA ALA A 127 -3.43 1.98 -14.54
C ALA A 127 -4.34 1.68 -13.33
N ALA A 128 -4.46 2.60 -12.36
CA ALA A 128 -5.38 2.47 -11.24
C ALA A 128 -6.86 2.46 -11.68
N ALA A 129 -7.25 3.27 -12.65
CA ALA A 129 -8.61 3.25 -13.20
C ALA A 129 -8.94 1.92 -13.86
N PHE A 130 -7.99 1.30 -14.57
CA PHE A 130 -8.13 -0.05 -15.11
C PHE A 130 -8.11 -1.13 -14.03
N SER A 131 -7.37 -0.93 -12.95
CA SER A 131 -7.29 -1.86 -11.82
C SER A 131 -8.46 -1.75 -10.84
N MET A 132 -9.40 -0.84 -11.07
CA MET A 132 -10.64 -0.74 -10.26
C MET A 132 -11.42 -2.08 -10.17
N TYR A 133 -11.15 -3.01 -11.12
CA TYR A 133 -11.61 -4.38 -11.11
C TYR A 133 -10.43 -5.36 -11.11
N SER A 134 -9.42 -4.97 -10.47
CA SER A 134 -8.09 -5.46 -10.26
C SER A 134 -7.83 -6.88 -10.75
N VAL A 135 -6.78 -7.04 -11.53
CA VAL A 135 -6.27 -8.34 -11.93
C VAL A 135 -5.86 -9.17 -10.73
N GLU A 136 -5.26 -8.53 -9.74
CA GLU A 136 -4.83 -9.21 -8.52
C GLU A 136 -5.83 -9.07 -7.38
N ASP A 137 -6.88 -8.27 -7.54
CA ASP A 137 -7.86 -7.93 -6.50
C ASP A 137 -7.24 -7.50 -5.17
N THR A 138 -6.04 -6.96 -5.21
CA THR A 138 -5.30 -6.51 -4.04
C THR A 138 -5.16 -5.00 -3.97
N HIS A 139 -5.71 -4.31 -4.96
CA HIS A 139 -5.80 -2.87 -4.94
C HIS A 139 -6.81 -2.43 -3.89
N ASP A 140 -6.34 -1.62 -2.92
CA ASP A 140 -7.12 -1.13 -1.79
C ASP A 140 -7.88 -2.25 -1.03
N ARG A 141 -7.23 -3.41 -0.88
CA ARG A 141 -7.80 -4.52 -0.15
C ARG A 141 -7.65 -4.34 1.34
N LEU A 142 -8.78 -4.42 2.04
CA LEU A 142 -8.85 -4.32 3.48
C LEU A 142 -8.72 -5.71 4.14
N PHE A 143 -7.84 -5.81 5.13
CA PHE A 143 -7.70 -6.97 6.01
C PHE A 143 -7.92 -6.57 7.46
N PHE A 144 -8.57 -7.46 8.21
CA PHE A 144 -8.80 -7.28 9.64
C PHE A 144 -7.99 -8.32 10.41
N CYS A 145 -7.27 -7.88 11.43
CA CYS A 145 -6.56 -8.73 12.36
C CYS A 145 -7.01 -8.46 13.79
N PRO A 146 -7.28 -9.50 14.59
CA PRO A 146 -7.74 -9.34 15.97
C PRO A 146 -6.57 -9.04 16.92
N PHE A 147 -5.71 -8.10 16.54
CA PHE A 147 -4.59 -7.68 17.37
C PHE A 147 -5.08 -6.72 18.45
N VAL A 148 -4.64 -6.95 19.69
CA VAL A 148 -4.84 -6.06 20.83
C VAL A 148 -3.50 -5.42 21.15
N THR A 149 -3.44 -4.09 21.02
CA THR A 149 -2.21 -3.33 21.29
C THR A 149 -2.43 -2.40 22.46
N THR A 150 -1.53 -2.46 23.42
CA THR A 150 -1.50 -1.61 24.62
C THR A 150 -0.15 -0.93 24.76
N THR A 151 -0.17 0.28 25.29
CA THR A 151 1.03 1.05 25.64
C THR A 151 0.99 1.44 27.09
N THR A 152 2.13 1.81 27.67
CA THR A 152 2.16 2.39 29.00
C THR A 152 1.23 3.62 29.09
N GLU A 153 0.61 3.81 30.26
CA GLU A 153 -0.23 5.00 30.52
C GLU A 153 0.57 6.28 30.61
N ASP A 154 1.86 6.19 30.98
CA ASP A 154 2.75 7.33 31.04
C ASP A 154 3.16 7.78 29.65
N ALA A 155 3.23 9.09 29.44
CA ALA A 155 3.70 9.70 28.20
C ALA A 155 5.23 9.53 28.08
N ILE A 156 5.65 8.41 27.48
CA ILE A 156 7.06 8.12 27.20
C ILE A 156 7.27 8.22 25.71
N ASP A 157 8.21 9.06 25.31
CA ASP A 157 8.65 9.17 23.93
C ASP A 157 9.50 7.95 23.54
N PHE A 158 8.96 7.07 22.70
CA PHE A 158 9.63 5.86 22.24
C PHE A 158 10.88 6.15 21.40
N SER A 159 11.03 7.37 20.84
CA SER A 159 12.22 7.75 20.09
C SER A 159 13.50 7.79 20.95
N GLN A 160 13.34 7.78 22.27
CA GLN A 160 14.47 7.72 23.21
C GLN A 160 15.09 6.31 23.31
N PHE A 161 14.39 5.26 22.90
CA PHE A 161 14.88 3.88 22.96
C PHE A 161 15.53 3.54 21.61
N LYS A 162 16.80 3.12 21.65
CA LYS A 162 17.61 2.88 20.44
C LYS A 162 17.97 1.39 20.28
N THR A 163 18.06 0.70 21.39
CA THR A 163 18.60 -0.66 21.44
C THR A 163 17.66 -1.62 22.13
N PHE A 164 17.73 -2.91 21.73
CA PHE A 164 16.94 -3.97 22.31
C PHE A 164 17.73 -5.28 22.38
N ASP A 165 17.24 -6.19 23.22
CA ASP A 165 17.61 -7.60 23.23
C ASP A 165 16.39 -8.46 23.59
N PHE A 166 16.53 -9.77 23.51
CA PHE A 166 15.45 -10.73 23.77
C PHE A 166 15.65 -11.42 25.11
N SER A 167 14.55 -11.53 25.88
CA SER A 167 14.53 -12.44 27.02
C SER A 167 14.30 -13.86 26.54
N LEU A 168 15.22 -14.75 26.84
CA LEU A 168 15.07 -16.19 26.55
C LEU A 168 14.42 -16.88 27.74
N VAL A 169 13.42 -17.71 27.48
CA VAL A 169 12.80 -18.59 28.45
C VAL A 169 13.20 -20.01 28.07
N GLU A 170 14.25 -20.51 28.68
CA GLU A 170 14.77 -21.87 28.43
C GLU A 170 13.90 -22.90 29.19
N GLU A 171 12.96 -23.54 28.49
CA GLU A 171 12.26 -24.69 29.08
C GLU A 171 12.62 -26.03 28.36
N ASP A 172 12.60 -26.04 27.05
CA ASP A 172 12.96 -27.23 26.25
C ASP A 172 13.41 -26.87 24.81
N LYS A 173 13.86 -27.88 24.05
CA LYS A 173 14.34 -27.68 22.69
C LYS A 173 13.26 -27.22 21.70
N SER A 174 12.00 -27.57 21.90
CA SER A 174 10.90 -27.17 21.02
C SER A 174 10.55 -25.71 21.23
N THR A 175 10.46 -25.29 22.48
CA THR A 175 10.27 -23.89 22.88
C THR A 175 11.38 -23.00 22.34
N LEU A 176 12.64 -23.39 22.55
CA LEU A 176 13.80 -22.64 22.06
C LEU A 176 13.78 -22.47 20.53
N ARG A 177 13.35 -23.50 19.78
CA ARG A 177 13.22 -23.40 18.32
C ARG A 177 12.19 -22.34 17.90
N ILE A 178 11.02 -22.35 18.55
CA ILE A 178 9.96 -21.40 18.25
C ILE A 178 10.41 -19.97 18.59
N GLU A 179 10.96 -19.77 19.79
CA GLU A 179 11.51 -18.47 20.21
C GLU A 179 12.56 -17.95 19.24
N THR A 180 13.46 -18.83 18.75
CA THR A 180 14.45 -18.44 17.75
C THR A 180 13.79 -17.89 16.48
N VAL A 181 12.76 -18.55 15.97
CA VAL A 181 12.02 -18.06 14.79
C VAL A 181 11.33 -16.72 15.08
N LEU A 182 10.65 -16.59 16.22
CA LEU A 182 9.98 -15.35 16.62
C LEU A 182 10.97 -14.19 16.73
N ASN A 183 12.08 -14.42 17.41
CA ASN A 183 13.10 -13.40 17.67
C ASN A 183 13.80 -12.94 16.37
N GLU A 184 14.07 -13.85 15.42
CA GLU A 184 14.66 -13.47 14.11
C GLU A 184 13.70 -12.63 13.26
N VAL A 185 12.40 -12.94 13.26
CA VAL A 185 11.40 -12.13 12.56
C VAL A 185 11.31 -10.74 13.22
N LEU A 186 11.21 -10.68 14.55
CA LEU A 186 11.15 -9.42 15.31
C LEU A 186 12.42 -8.58 15.10
N LYS A 187 13.59 -9.18 15.19
CA LYS A 187 14.86 -8.52 14.94
C LYS A 187 14.89 -7.86 13.57
N THR A 188 14.41 -8.58 12.54
CA THR A 188 14.34 -8.05 11.19
C THR A 188 13.41 -6.83 11.12
N GLU A 189 12.21 -6.91 11.68
CA GLU A 189 11.23 -5.80 11.63
C GLU A 189 11.68 -4.59 12.43
N LEU A 190 12.26 -4.77 13.60
CA LEU A 190 12.73 -3.67 14.45
C LEU A 190 13.98 -3.00 13.87
N THR A 191 14.87 -3.78 13.26
CA THR A 191 16.04 -3.21 12.57
C THR A 191 15.64 -2.35 11.36
N LYS A 192 14.61 -2.74 10.61
CA LYS A 192 14.03 -1.91 9.53
C LYS A 192 13.53 -0.55 10.06
N LYS A 193 13.06 -0.50 11.29
CA LYS A 193 12.60 0.73 11.96
C LYS A 193 13.74 1.61 12.50
N GLY A 194 14.97 1.10 12.51
CA GLY A 194 16.14 1.82 12.98
C GLY A 194 16.62 1.47 14.39
N LEU A 195 16.00 0.48 15.03
CA LEU A 195 16.47 -0.06 16.30
C LEU A 195 17.65 -1.02 16.05
N SER A 196 18.52 -1.17 17.05
CA SER A 196 19.68 -2.06 16.96
C SER A 196 19.75 -3.04 18.15
N VAL A 197 20.32 -4.22 17.90
CA VAL A 197 20.52 -5.22 18.96
C VAL A 197 21.71 -4.81 19.84
N ASN A 198 21.53 -4.90 21.17
CA ASN A 198 22.59 -4.69 22.15
C ASN A 198 22.42 -5.69 23.31
N ALA A 199 23.15 -6.78 23.27
CA ALA A 199 23.08 -7.86 24.25
C ALA A 199 23.65 -7.49 25.64
N LEU A 200 24.50 -6.44 25.72
CA LEU A 200 25.16 -6.10 26.99
C LEU A 200 24.35 -5.10 27.82
N ASN A 201 23.73 -4.14 27.16
CA ASN A 201 22.97 -3.09 27.86
C ASN A 201 21.86 -2.56 26.93
N PRO A 202 20.78 -3.33 26.73
CA PRO A 202 19.68 -2.89 25.88
C PRO A 202 18.83 -1.82 26.55
N ASP A 203 18.30 -0.87 25.78
CA ASP A 203 17.30 0.07 26.29
C ASP A 203 15.97 -0.64 26.60
N MET A 204 15.67 -1.68 25.82
CA MET A 204 14.45 -2.49 25.96
C MET A 204 14.77 -3.98 25.91
N MET A 205 14.06 -4.75 26.74
CA MET A 205 14.03 -6.21 26.65
C MET A 205 12.72 -6.63 25.97
N ILE A 206 12.82 -7.52 24.98
CA ILE A 206 11.66 -8.04 24.27
C ILE A 206 11.34 -9.44 24.78
N HIS A 207 10.10 -9.62 25.19
CA HIS A 207 9.57 -10.91 25.61
C HIS A 207 8.47 -11.33 24.63
N THR A 208 8.60 -12.53 24.06
CA THR A 208 7.56 -13.19 23.27
C THR A 208 6.92 -14.29 24.11
N TYR A 209 5.60 -14.40 24.03
CA TYR A 209 4.87 -15.50 24.65
C TYR A 209 3.85 -16.06 23.64
N TYR A 210 3.60 -17.36 23.73
CA TYR A 210 2.74 -18.02 22.77
C TYR A 210 2.15 -19.30 23.35
N THR A 211 0.96 -19.64 22.87
CA THR A 211 0.35 -20.95 23.06
C THR A 211 -0.34 -21.37 21.77
N PHE A 212 -0.35 -22.67 21.53
CA PHE A 212 -1.16 -23.27 20.47
C PHE A 212 -1.67 -24.61 20.97
N ASP A 213 -2.96 -24.64 21.31
CA ASP A 213 -3.57 -25.78 21.97
C ASP A 213 -4.87 -26.22 21.31
N ARG A 214 -5.16 -27.51 21.43
CA ARG A 214 -6.49 -28.02 21.15
C ARG A 214 -7.45 -27.51 22.22
N ASN A 215 -8.55 -26.89 21.79
CA ASN A 215 -9.53 -26.34 22.71
C ASN A 215 -10.22 -27.44 23.54
N PRO A 216 -10.01 -27.51 24.85
CA PRO A 216 -10.64 -28.53 25.70
C PRO A 216 -12.15 -28.34 25.83
N ASN A 217 -12.66 -27.15 25.54
CA ASN A 217 -14.07 -26.80 25.62
C ASN A 217 -14.80 -26.98 24.26
N PHE A 218 -14.11 -27.49 23.25
CA PHE A 218 -14.69 -27.67 21.91
C PHE A 218 -15.92 -28.56 21.96
N ARG A 219 -17.02 -28.04 21.43
CA ARG A 219 -18.30 -28.77 21.28
C ARG A 219 -18.64 -28.82 19.81
N LYS A 220 -18.53 -30.02 19.22
CA LYS A 220 -18.91 -30.23 17.81
C LYS A 220 -20.38 -29.90 17.61
N LYS A 221 -20.69 -28.92 16.77
CA LYS A 221 -22.07 -28.59 16.40
C LYS A 221 -22.74 -29.77 15.67
N SER A 222 -23.95 -30.11 16.11
CA SER A 222 -24.83 -31.01 15.36
C SER A 222 -25.49 -30.22 14.25
N LYS A 223 -25.08 -30.48 13.02
CA LYS A 223 -25.67 -30.09 11.72
C LYS A 223 -25.81 -28.59 11.39
N ALA A 224 -25.37 -28.28 10.15
CA ALA A 224 -25.69 -27.11 9.34
C ALA A 224 -25.51 -25.75 10.03
N THR A 225 -24.29 -25.46 10.42
CA THR A 225 -23.86 -24.06 10.57
C THR A 225 -23.55 -23.54 9.19
N GLU A 226 -24.06 -22.35 8.84
CA GLU A 226 -23.68 -21.64 7.62
C GLU A 226 -22.15 -21.65 7.50
N GLU A 227 -21.63 -21.97 6.31
CA GLU A 227 -20.19 -21.88 6.06
C GLU A 227 -19.73 -20.48 6.42
N GLN A 228 -18.87 -20.39 7.41
CA GLN A 228 -18.32 -19.10 7.78
C GLN A 228 -17.46 -18.56 6.63
N PRO A 229 -17.51 -17.25 6.37
CA PRO A 229 -16.70 -16.67 5.31
C PRO A 229 -15.21 -16.92 5.61
N PRO A 230 -14.43 -17.28 4.58
CA PRO A 230 -13.00 -17.55 4.75
C PRO A 230 -12.27 -16.29 5.24
N VAL A 231 -11.33 -16.49 6.15
CA VAL A 231 -10.44 -15.42 6.63
C VAL A 231 -9.17 -15.41 5.79
N PHE A 232 -8.86 -14.25 5.25
CA PHE A 232 -7.64 -14.04 4.48
C PHE A 232 -6.69 -13.11 5.23
N ARG A 233 -5.40 -13.36 5.08
CA ARG A 233 -4.31 -12.48 5.54
C ARG A 233 -3.32 -12.29 4.41
N TYR A 234 -2.54 -11.26 4.49
CA TYR A 234 -1.46 -11.03 3.54
C TYR A 234 -0.12 -11.50 4.11
N ASP A 235 0.48 -12.45 3.42
CA ASP A 235 1.83 -12.91 3.70
C ASP A 235 2.83 -11.97 3.02
N ILE A 236 3.44 -11.08 3.80
CA ILE A 236 4.42 -10.10 3.30
C ILE A 236 5.66 -10.81 2.72
N THR A 237 6.04 -11.94 3.29
CA THR A 237 7.25 -12.68 2.91
C THR A 237 7.10 -13.35 1.54
N ARG A 238 5.91 -13.92 1.28
CA ARG A 238 5.59 -14.61 0.02
C ARG A 238 4.88 -13.70 -0.99
N ASP A 239 4.59 -12.47 -0.64
CA ASP A 239 3.80 -11.52 -1.45
C ASP A 239 2.46 -12.11 -1.91
N LYS A 240 1.74 -12.75 -1.00
CA LYS A 240 0.55 -13.54 -1.32
C LYS A 240 -0.57 -13.33 -0.31
N VAL A 241 -1.80 -13.20 -0.84
CA VAL A 241 -3.01 -13.32 -0.03
C VAL A 241 -3.26 -14.80 0.24
N THR A 242 -3.31 -15.17 1.50
CA THR A 242 -3.43 -16.56 1.95
C THR A 242 -4.72 -16.73 2.77
N LYS A 243 -5.42 -17.83 2.51
CA LYS A 243 -6.57 -18.27 3.32
C LYS A 243 -6.08 -18.98 4.56
N PHE A 244 -6.66 -18.63 5.69
CA PHE A 244 -6.34 -19.25 6.97
C PHE A 244 -7.53 -19.99 7.56
N PRO A 245 -7.29 -21.01 8.38
CA PRO A 245 -8.34 -21.78 9.03
C PRO A 245 -8.91 -21.06 10.27
N PHE A 246 -9.01 -19.75 10.23
CA PHE A 246 -9.51 -18.95 11.34
C PHE A 246 -11.01 -18.83 11.30
N TYR A 247 -11.61 -18.79 12.49
CA TYR A 247 -12.99 -18.38 12.70
C TYR A 247 -13.10 -16.85 12.75
N SER A 248 -14.30 -16.35 12.49
CA SER A 248 -14.61 -14.94 12.75
C SER A 248 -14.42 -14.60 14.23
N PRO A 249 -13.97 -13.39 14.58
CA PRO A 249 -13.87 -12.94 15.98
C PRO A 249 -15.19 -13.00 16.77
N SER A 250 -16.32 -13.06 16.08
CA SER A 250 -17.65 -13.24 16.71
C SER A 250 -18.01 -14.69 17.04
N THR A 251 -17.19 -15.66 16.62
CA THR A 251 -17.41 -17.09 16.90
C THR A 251 -17.19 -17.38 18.37
N PRO A 252 -18.11 -18.08 19.06
CA PRO A 252 -17.87 -18.52 20.42
C PRO A 252 -16.65 -19.45 20.50
N GLU A 253 -15.79 -19.25 21.50
CA GLU A 253 -14.59 -20.09 21.68
C GLU A 253 -14.92 -21.59 21.73
N SER A 254 -16.03 -21.96 22.35
CA SER A 254 -16.48 -23.37 22.44
C SER A 254 -16.76 -24.04 21.07
N GLU A 255 -16.78 -23.29 19.99
CA GLU A 255 -17.00 -23.79 18.63
C GLU A 255 -15.69 -23.99 17.85
N ALA A 256 -14.57 -23.52 18.40
CA ALA A 256 -13.26 -23.63 17.77
C ALA A 256 -12.50 -24.88 18.22
N GLU A 257 -11.91 -25.61 17.29
CA GLU A 257 -11.11 -26.82 17.59
C GLU A 257 -9.77 -26.48 18.22
N TYR A 258 -9.19 -25.34 17.87
CA TYR A 258 -7.88 -24.88 18.34
C TYR A 258 -7.93 -23.42 18.73
N VAL A 259 -7.09 -23.06 19.69
CA VAL A 259 -6.83 -21.68 20.13
C VAL A 259 -5.34 -21.41 19.97
N LEU A 260 -5.00 -20.29 19.33
CA LEU A 260 -3.65 -19.80 19.18
C LEU A 260 -3.54 -18.43 19.87
N GLN A 261 -2.53 -18.27 20.69
CA GLN A 261 -2.15 -17.00 21.27
C GLN A 261 -0.70 -16.69 20.93
N LEU A 262 -0.44 -15.46 20.49
CA LEU A 262 0.91 -14.94 20.28
C LEU A 262 0.96 -13.52 20.78
N GLY A 263 1.92 -13.20 21.64
CA GLY A 263 2.13 -11.86 22.16
C GLY A 263 3.58 -11.43 22.12
N ILE A 264 3.78 -10.13 21.97
CA ILE A 264 5.08 -9.45 21.97
C ILE A 264 5.02 -8.35 23.02
N ARG A 265 5.98 -8.30 23.92
CA ARG A 265 6.02 -7.32 25.00
C ARG A 265 7.37 -6.63 25.04
N PHE A 266 7.39 -5.30 25.03
CA PHE A 266 8.60 -4.49 25.16
C PHE A 266 8.68 -3.96 26.58
N ILE A 267 9.80 -4.24 27.24
CA ILE A 267 10.01 -3.97 28.67
C ILE A 267 11.17 -2.98 28.80
N ASP A 268 10.91 -1.86 29.46
CA ASP A 268 11.90 -0.81 29.73
C ASP A 268 13.06 -1.36 30.58
N GLN A 269 14.29 -1.11 30.15
CA GLN A 269 15.51 -1.41 30.91
C GLN A 269 16.28 -0.15 31.30
N ARG A 270 15.88 1.02 30.76
CA ARG A 270 16.66 2.26 30.86
C ARG A 270 16.03 3.31 31.78
N ILE A 271 14.76 3.67 31.57
CA ILE A 271 14.11 4.78 32.27
C ILE A 271 13.42 4.30 33.54
N MET A 272 12.60 3.27 33.43
CA MET A 272 11.92 2.60 34.55
C MET A 272 11.97 1.08 34.34
N PRO A 273 13.08 0.45 34.73
CA PRO A 273 13.30 -0.98 34.49
C PRO A 273 12.14 -1.87 34.98
N GLY A 274 11.73 -2.80 34.09
CA GLY A 274 10.63 -3.74 34.35
C GLY A 274 9.25 -3.27 33.94
N ARG A 275 9.10 -2.01 33.51
CA ARG A 275 7.81 -1.51 33.02
C ARG A 275 7.56 -1.98 31.59
N VAL A 276 6.32 -2.40 31.32
CA VAL A 276 5.87 -2.68 29.94
C VAL A 276 5.62 -1.36 29.22
N LEU A 277 6.37 -1.14 28.13
CA LEU A 277 6.27 0.04 27.28
C LEU A 277 5.18 -0.12 26.23
N TRP A 278 5.17 -1.27 25.61
CA TRP A 278 4.29 -1.62 24.50
C TRP A 278 4.06 -3.12 24.48
N GLU A 279 2.86 -3.53 24.17
CA GLU A 279 2.48 -4.93 24.04
C GLU A 279 1.49 -5.08 22.89
N CYS A 280 1.65 -6.13 22.10
CA CYS A 280 0.70 -6.51 21.06
C CYS A 280 0.43 -8.01 21.13
N GLU A 281 -0.84 -8.36 21.24
CA GLU A 281 -1.31 -9.74 21.39
C GLU A 281 -2.30 -10.09 20.28
N ALA A 282 -2.21 -11.32 19.76
CA ALA A 282 -3.14 -11.91 18.84
C ALA A 282 -3.74 -13.18 19.46
N ASN A 283 -5.07 -13.28 19.44
CA ASN A 283 -5.81 -14.45 19.85
C ASN A 283 -6.66 -14.93 18.69
N GLU A 284 -6.38 -16.12 18.15
CA GLU A 284 -7.06 -16.68 16.99
C GLU A 284 -7.79 -17.97 17.35
N LEU A 285 -9.04 -18.06 16.92
CA LEU A 285 -9.85 -19.28 16.99
C LEU A 285 -9.76 -20.01 15.66
N MET A 286 -9.49 -21.31 15.67
CA MET A 286 -9.13 -22.05 14.46
C MET A 286 -9.93 -23.33 14.29
N SER A 287 -10.27 -23.63 13.03
CA SER A 287 -10.97 -24.87 12.62
C SER A 287 -10.01 -26.04 12.31
N ALA A 288 -8.71 -25.76 12.18
CA ALA A 288 -7.69 -26.77 11.89
C ALA A 288 -6.37 -26.38 12.53
N SER A 289 -5.48 -27.34 12.70
CA SER A 289 -4.12 -27.08 13.19
C SER A 289 -3.33 -26.25 12.17
N TYR A 290 -2.46 -25.39 12.71
CA TYR A 290 -1.59 -24.51 11.91
C TYR A 290 -0.22 -24.39 12.59
N SER A 291 0.85 -24.23 11.81
CA SER A 291 2.18 -24.03 12.36
C SER A 291 2.30 -22.66 13.03
N LEU A 292 2.74 -22.65 14.29
CA LEU A 292 2.97 -21.40 15.02
C LEU A 292 4.10 -20.58 14.38
N GLU A 293 5.15 -21.23 13.89
CA GLU A 293 6.26 -20.57 13.18
C GLU A 293 5.77 -19.89 11.89
N GLU A 294 4.90 -20.56 11.14
CA GLU A 294 4.31 -19.98 9.92
C GLU A 294 3.34 -18.85 10.26
N TYR A 295 2.53 -19.00 11.29
CA TYR A 295 1.68 -17.92 11.80
C TYR A 295 2.50 -16.70 12.18
N ALA A 296 3.56 -16.89 12.95
CA ALA A 296 4.43 -15.82 13.43
C ALA A 296 5.13 -15.08 12.29
N SER A 297 5.67 -15.80 11.31
CA SER A 297 6.36 -15.20 10.16
C SER A 297 5.46 -14.28 9.32
N ILE A 298 4.16 -14.54 9.32
CA ILE A 298 3.17 -13.76 8.58
C ILE A 298 2.63 -12.61 9.44
N HIS A 299 2.35 -12.85 10.73
CA HIS A 299 1.61 -11.90 11.57
C HIS A 299 2.50 -10.95 12.38
N ILE A 300 3.71 -11.37 12.78
CA ILE A 300 4.64 -10.49 13.50
C ILE A 300 4.96 -9.21 12.71
N PRO A 301 5.25 -9.24 11.40
CA PRO A 301 5.43 -8.01 10.63
C PRO A 301 4.22 -7.07 10.68
N LEU A 302 3.00 -7.63 10.65
CA LEU A 302 1.76 -6.85 10.75
C LEU A 302 1.55 -6.28 12.17
N MET A 303 1.85 -7.06 13.21
CA MET A 303 1.80 -6.59 14.60
C MET A 303 2.79 -5.43 14.82
N CYS A 304 4.01 -5.56 14.29
CA CYS A 304 5.05 -4.53 14.39
C CYS A 304 4.70 -3.22 13.67
N MET A 305 3.75 -3.22 12.74
CA MET A 305 3.28 -1.98 12.11
C MET A 305 2.61 -1.03 13.09
N GLN A 306 2.07 -1.56 14.20
CA GLN A 306 1.52 -0.76 15.29
C GLN A 306 2.58 -0.07 16.17
N PHE A 307 3.86 -0.43 16.03
CA PHE A 307 4.94 0.18 16.80
C PHE A 307 5.80 1.06 15.88
N PRO A 308 6.18 2.27 16.25
CA PRO A 308 5.92 2.98 17.50
C PRO A 308 4.61 3.77 17.52
N TYR A 309 3.97 3.95 16.36
CA TYR A 309 2.77 4.77 16.23
C TYR A 309 1.53 3.88 16.31
N VAL A 310 0.93 3.77 17.50
CA VAL A 310 -0.28 2.98 17.73
C VAL A 310 -1.50 3.75 17.20
N LYS A 311 -2.14 3.24 16.16
CA LYS A 311 -3.38 3.80 15.59
C LYS A 311 -4.62 3.12 16.16
N TYR A 312 -4.54 1.81 16.38
CA TYR A 312 -5.65 0.99 16.90
C TYR A 312 -5.21 0.19 18.10
N ASN A 313 -6.06 0.15 19.13
CA ASN A 313 -5.84 -0.72 20.28
C ASN A 313 -6.45 -2.12 20.11
N ARG A 314 -7.39 -2.30 19.17
CA ARG A 314 -8.07 -3.59 18.88
C ARG A 314 -8.48 -3.65 17.41
N ASN A 315 -8.59 -4.87 16.89
CA ASN A 315 -9.12 -5.15 15.53
C ASN A 315 -8.45 -4.27 14.48
N VAL A 316 -7.15 -4.44 14.37
CA VAL A 316 -6.31 -3.65 13.47
C VAL A 316 -6.73 -3.86 12.02
N GLN A 317 -6.81 -2.78 11.27
CA GLN A 317 -7.17 -2.78 9.86
C GLN A 317 -5.95 -2.43 9.02
N PHE A 318 -5.73 -3.21 7.96
CA PHE A 318 -4.66 -3.00 7.01
C PHE A 318 -5.24 -2.83 5.61
N ILE A 319 -4.72 -1.85 4.86
CA ILE A 319 -4.96 -1.74 3.43
C ILE A 319 -3.72 -2.23 2.69
N LEU A 320 -3.92 -3.22 1.82
CA LEU A 320 -2.93 -3.64 0.84
C LEU A 320 -3.27 -3.01 -0.50
N THR A 321 -2.33 -2.26 -1.05
CA THR A 321 -2.39 -1.76 -2.42
C THR A 321 -1.26 -2.37 -3.22
N LYS A 322 -1.60 -3.02 -4.34
CA LYS A 322 -0.63 -3.50 -5.34
C LYS A 322 -0.95 -2.86 -6.66
N LYS A 323 0.05 -2.26 -7.28
CA LYS A 323 -0.02 -1.68 -8.62
C LYS A 323 1.18 -2.14 -9.42
N ALA A 324 0.93 -2.47 -10.67
CA ALA A 324 2.00 -2.77 -11.60
C ALA A 324 1.60 -2.23 -12.98
N TYR A 325 2.47 -1.45 -13.59
CA TYR A 325 2.23 -0.83 -14.89
C TYR A 325 3.55 -0.53 -15.59
N ASN A 326 3.48 -0.36 -16.90
CA ASN A 326 4.59 0.11 -17.70
C ASN A 326 4.56 1.64 -17.77
N TYR A 327 5.65 2.26 -17.37
CA TYR A 327 5.80 3.69 -17.24
C TYR A 327 6.52 4.25 -18.48
N THR A 328 5.94 5.26 -19.12
CA THR A 328 6.58 6.04 -20.17
C THR A 328 6.85 7.49 -19.76
N GLY A 329 6.14 7.98 -18.73
CA GLY A 329 6.25 9.36 -18.26
C GLY A 329 5.35 10.35 -18.98
N ILE A 330 4.32 9.87 -19.68
CA ILE A 330 3.34 10.74 -20.37
C ILE A 330 2.23 11.10 -19.40
N ASN A 331 1.91 12.39 -19.31
CA ASN A 331 0.74 12.92 -18.62
C ASN A 331 -0.30 13.34 -19.64
N TYR A 332 -1.47 12.70 -19.61
CA TYR A 332 -2.55 12.85 -20.57
C TYR A 332 -3.56 13.91 -20.12
N ASN A 333 -4.23 14.56 -21.06
CA ASN A 333 -5.31 15.48 -20.73
C ASN A 333 -6.56 14.70 -20.29
N ILE A 334 -7.11 15.03 -19.12
CA ILE A 334 -8.28 14.32 -18.56
C ILE A 334 -9.55 14.46 -19.42
N TYR A 335 -9.66 15.51 -20.21
CA TYR A 335 -10.81 15.74 -21.12
C TYR A 335 -10.55 15.23 -22.54
N ARG A 336 -9.27 15.16 -22.93
CA ARG A 336 -8.81 14.72 -24.26
C ARG A 336 -7.65 13.77 -24.10
N ILE A 337 -7.97 12.54 -23.75
CA ILE A 337 -6.98 11.53 -23.34
C ILE A 337 -5.89 11.22 -24.37
N ASN A 338 -6.05 11.67 -25.59
CA ASN A 338 -5.04 11.57 -26.65
C ASN A 338 -4.14 12.81 -26.74
N GLU A 339 -4.30 13.81 -25.88
CA GLU A 339 -3.45 15.00 -25.83
C GLU A 339 -2.43 14.89 -24.70
N VAL A 340 -1.17 15.13 -25.01
CA VAL A 340 -0.08 15.17 -24.03
C VAL A 340 -0.09 16.52 -23.32
N VAL A 341 -0.30 16.52 -22.00
CA VAL A 341 -0.25 17.75 -21.17
C VAL A 341 1.18 18.07 -20.77
N SER A 342 1.91 17.06 -20.30
CA SER A 342 3.30 17.18 -19.86
C SER A 342 4.02 15.85 -19.99
N ILE A 343 5.35 15.91 -19.93
CA ILE A 343 6.23 14.74 -19.93
C ILE A 343 7.14 14.85 -18.70
N ASP A 344 7.26 13.75 -17.98
CA ASP A 344 8.14 13.69 -16.83
C ASP A 344 9.61 13.81 -17.27
N PRO A 345 10.42 14.65 -16.64
CA PRO A 345 11.83 14.81 -17.00
C PRO A 345 12.61 13.48 -16.89
N GLY A 346 13.45 13.18 -17.87
CA GLY A 346 14.26 11.96 -17.92
C GLY A 346 13.48 10.67 -18.10
N SER A 347 12.19 10.76 -18.43
CA SER A 347 11.34 9.60 -18.70
C SER A 347 11.58 8.99 -20.09
N PRO A 348 11.17 7.73 -20.33
CA PRO A 348 11.27 7.10 -21.64
C PRO A 348 10.62 7.91 -22.78
N ALA A 349 9.51 8.60 -22.50
CA ALA A 349 8.85 9.46 -23.50
C ALA A 349 9.65 10.74 -23.78
N ALA A 350 10.28 11.32 -22.74
CA ALA A 350 11.18 12.48 -22.91
C ALA A 350 12.39 12.10 -23.77
N GLU A 351 13.03 10.97 -23.48
CA GLU A 351 14.18 10.45 -24.25
C GLU A 351 13.79 10.15 -25.70
N ALA A 352 12.59 9.63 -25.92
CA ALA A 352 12.06 9.36 -27.25
C ALA A 352 11.64 10.62 -28.01
N GLY A 353 11.56 11.78 -27.34
CA GLY A 353 11.25 13.06 -27.96
C GLY A 353 9.75 13.36 -28.10
N ILE A 354 8.88 12.72 -27.33
CA ILE A 354 7.48 13.14 -27.15
C ILE A 354 7.48 14.48 -26.40
N ARG A 355 6.54 15.37 -26.71
CA ARG A 355 6.49 16.73 -26.17
C ARG A 355 5.07 17.10 -25.69
N PRO A 356 4.94 18.07 -24.78
CA PRO A 356 3.66 18.68 -24.49
C PRO A 356 2.95 19.17 -25.77
N HIS A 357 1.63 19.04 -25.79
CA HIS A 357 0.72 19.34 -26.91
C HIS A 357 0.81 18.39 -28.11
N ASP A 358 1.61 17.34 -28.09
CA ASP A 358 1.49 16.26 -29.06
C ASP A 358 0.12 15.61 -28.97
N ILE A 359 -0.50 15.32 -30.10
CA ILE A 359 -1.75 14.58 -30.19
C ILE A 359 -1.41 13.14 -30.58
N ILE A 360 -1.64 12.19 -29.70
CA ILE A 360 -1.43 10.77 -29.94
C ILE A 360 -2.59 10.26 -30.81
N GLU A 361 -2.33 9.87 -32.05
CA GLU A 361 -3.32 9.31 -32.95
C GLU A 361 -3.45 7.79 -32.77
N ARG A 362 -2.32 7.12 -32.53
CA ARG A 362 -2.26 5.66 -32.33
C ARG A 362 -1.15 5.27 -31.37
N ILE A 363 -1.36 4.15 -30.70
CA ILE A 363 -0.31 3.43 -29.98
C ILE A 363 -0.28 1.99 -30.50
N ASP A 364 0.87 1.54 -31.00
CA ASP A 364 1.04 0.24 -31.69
C ASP A 364 -0.03 -0.03 -32.76
N GLY A 365 -0.33 1.01 -33.55
CA GLY A 365 -1.34 0.98 -34.59
C GLY A 365 -2.79 1.05 -34.11
N LYS A 366 -3.04 1.10 -32.79
CA LYS A 366 -4.39 1.19 -32.21
C LYS A 366 -4.79 2.64 -32.01
N ARG A 367 -6.02 2.97 -32.40
CA ARG A 367 -6.56 4.33 -32.32
C ARG A 367 -6.69 4.80 -30.87
N MET A 368 -6.48 6.11 -30.66
CA MET A 368 -6.64 6.81 -29.38
C MET A 368 -7.80 7.81 -29.35
N ASP A 369 -8.55 7.95 -30.43
CA ASP A 369 -9.59 8.95 -30.64
C ASP A 369 -10.99 8.44 -30.26
N TYR A 370 -11.11 7.66 -29.21
CA TYR A 370 -12.39 7.18 -28.68
C TYR A 370 -12.91 8.05 -27.52
N THR A 371 -14.21 8.01 -27.33
CA THR A 371 -14.89 8.73 -26.27
C THR A 371 -14.84 7.98 -24.92
N ALA A 372 -15.04 8.69 -23.82
CA ALA A 372 -15.11 8.07 -22.48
C ALA A 372 -16.24 7.00 -22.36
N PRO A 373 -17.45 7.20 -22.95
CA PRO A 373 -18.47 6.14 -22.97
C PRO A 373 -18.04 4.88 -23.72
N GLU A 374 -17.40 5.03 -24.90
CA GLU A 374 -16.87 3.87 -25.68
C GLU A 374 -15.82 3.11 -24.88
N PHE A 375 -14.89 3.82 -24.24
CA PHE A 375 -13.89 3.24 -23.36
C PHE A 375 -14.51 2.48 -22.20
N THR A 376 -15.50 3.07 -21.51
CA THR A 376 -16.19 2.45 -20.39
C THR A 376 -16.95 1.19 -20.82
N ALA A 377 -17.60 1.23 -21.98
CA ALA A 377 -18.32 0.07 -22.52
C ALA A 377 -17.35 -1.08 -22.83
N ALA A 378 -16.22 -0.80 -23.47
CA ALA A 378 -15.18 -1.76 -23.77
C ALA A 378 -14.61 -2.41 -22.50
N TYR A 379 -14.36 -1.61 -21.47
CA TYR A 379 -13.85 -2.11 -20.20
C TYR A 379 -14.85 -3.03 -19.48
N ARG A 380 -16.14 -2.68 -19.46
CA ARG A 380 -17.19 -3.55 -18.92
C ARG A 380 -17.27 -4.88 -19.67
N GLN A 381 -17.14 -4.84 -20.99
CA GLN A 381 -17.12 -6.05 -21.83
C GLN A 381 -15.91 -6.94 -21.49
N PHE A 382 -14.73 -6.34 -21.29
CA PHE A 382 -13.55 -7.06 -20.87
C PHE A 382 -13.76 -7.78 -19.53
N ILE A 383 -14.28 -7.08 -18.52
CA ILE A 383 -14.59 -7.70 -17.21
C ILE A 383 -15.57 -8.86 -17.37
N THR A 384 -16.64 -8.70 -18.14
CA THR A 384 -17.63 -9.76 -18.39
C THR A 384 -16.98 -10.98 -19.06
N ASN A 385 -16.16 -10.77 -20.06
CA ASN A 385 -15.49 -11.84 -20.81
C ASN A 385 -14.46 -12.61 -19.99
N THR A 386 -13.93 -11.99 -18.95
CA THR A 386 -12.86 -12.56 -18.12
C THR A 386 -13.33 -13.11 -16.77
N LEU A 387 -14.63 -13.02 -16.44
CA LEU A 387 -15.17 -13.55 -15.19
C LEU A 387 -14.83 -15.04 -14.96
N LYS A 388 -14.85 -15.85 -16.01
CA LYS A 388 -14.46 -17.27 -15.97
C LYS A 388 -12.99 -17.54 -15.65
N LEU A 389 -12.16 -16.52 -15.68
CA LEU A 389 -10.74 -16.61 -15.35
C LEU A 389 -10.46 -16.27 -13.88
N ARG A 390 -11.50 -16.03 -13.11
CA ARG A 390 -11.41 -15.83 -11.68
C ARG A 390 -11.34 -17.15 -10.94
N ASP A 391 -10.68 -17.14 -9.79
CA ASP A 391 -10.56 -18.29 -8.92
C ASP A 391 -11.76 -18.36 -7.97
N SER A 392 -12.60 -19.39 -8.16
CA SER A 392 -13.81 -19.61 -7.37
C SER A 392 -13.53 -19.97 -5.91
N GLU A 393 -12.35 -20.53 -5.62
CA GLU A 393 -11.96 -20.87 -4.25
C GLU A 393 -11.65 -19.64 -3.40
N THR A 394 -11.39 -18.51 -4.05
CA THR A 394 -11.14 -17.23 -3.37
C THR A 394 -12.42 -16.42 -3.15
N ARG A 395 -13.59 -17.04 -3.24
CA ARG A 395 -14.87 -16.37 -3.01
C ARG A 395 -14.98 -15.85 -1.59
N PHE A 396 -15.36 -14.58 -1.44
CA PHE A 396 -15.48 -13.91 -0.15
C PHE A 396 -16.58 -12.85 -0.17
N THR A 397 -16.93 -12.39 1.03
CA THR A 397 -17.73 -11.17 1.24
C THR A 397 -16.80 -10.01 1.52
N ASP A 398 -16.94 -8.92 0.78
CA ASP A 398 -16.12 -7.72 1.02
C ASP A 398 -16.60 -6.93 2.26
N ALA A 399 -15.83 -5.91 2.65
CA ALA A 399 -16.13 -5.05 3.79
C ALA A 399 -17.48 -4.30 3.70
N ASN A 400 -18.04 -4.19 2.48
CA ASN A 400 -19.34 -3.57 2.22
C ASN A 400 -20.48 -4.60 2.19
N GLY A 401 -20.20 -5.86 2.45
CA GLY A 401 -21.18 -6.95 2.45
C GLY A 401 -21.50 -7.53 1.08
N PHE A 402 -20.74 -7.22 0.02
CA PHE A 402 -20.93 -7.82 -1.30
C PHE A 402 -20.34 -9.22 -1.32
N VAL A 403 -21.21 -10.20 -1.48
CA VAL A 403 -20.88 -11.64 -1.56
C VAL A 403 -20.42 -11.98 -2.98
N GLY A 404 -19.48 -12.93 -3.07
CA GLY A 404 -19.07 -13.53 -4.34
C GLY A 404 -17.93 -12.78 -5.05
N ARG A 405 -17.23 -11.90 -4.36
CA ARG A 405 -15.94 -11.40 -4.84
C ARG A 405 -14.97 -12.58 -4.97
N MET A 406 -14.19 -12.57 -6.01
CA MET A 406 -13.19 -13.60 -6.32
C MET A 406 -11.93 -12.93 -6.87
N PHE A 407 -10.76 -13.53 -6.62
CA PHE A 407 -9.52 -13.07 -7.21
C PHE A 407 -9.36 -13.56 -8.65
N TRP A 408 -8.52 -12.85 -9.39
CA TRP A 408 -8.03 -13.38 -10.65
C TRP A 408 -7.09 -14.56 -10.37
N ASP A 409 -7.26 -15.62 -11.13
CA ASP A 409 -6.35 -16.75 -11.11
C ASP A 409 -5.03 -16.36 -11.77
N SER A 410 -3.96 -16.26 -10.97
CA SER A 410 -2.62 -15.85 -11.44
C SER A 410 -2.06 -16.78 -12.53
N PHE A 411 -2.44 -18.05 -12.52
CA PHE A 411 -2.05 -19.00 -13.56
C PHE A 411 -2.74 -18.71 -14.92
N LYS A 412 -3.75 -17.86 -14.93
CA LYS A 412 -4.47 -17.45 -16.15
C LYS A 412 -4.14 -16.05 -16.63
N TYR A 413 -3.16 -15.37 -16.05
CA TYR A 413 -2.81 -13.99 -16.44
C TYR A 413 -2.50 -13.84 -17.93
N SER A 414 -1.87 -14.83 -18.56
CA SER A 414 -1.64 -14.79 -20.02
C SER A 414 -2.93 -14.80 -20.84
N GLN A 415 -3.97 -15.48 -20.35
CA GLN A 415 -5.28 -15.51 -21.01
C GLN A 415 -6.02 -14.19 -20.80
N ILE A 416 -5.89 -13.58 -19.61
CA ILE A 416 -6.44 -12.27 -19.28
C ILE A 416 -5.81 -11.20 -20.17
N ALA A 417 -4.48 -11.19 -20.30
CA ALA A 417 -3.75 -10.30 -21.17
C ALA A 417 -4.21 -10.41 -22.65
N LYS A 418 -4.40 -11.65 -23.15
CA LYS A 418 -4.93 -11.89 -24.50
C LYS A 418 -6.37 -11.42 -24.65
N ALA A 419 -7.20 -11.57 -23.63
CA ALA A 419 -8.59 -11.08 -23.66
C ALA A 419 -8.61 -9.55 -23.70
N PHE A 420 -7.76 -8.89 -22.92
CA PHE A 420 -7.60 -7.44 -22.93
C PHE A 420 -7.14 -6.92 -24.31
N ALA A 421 -6.13 -7.55 -24.89
CA ALA A 421 -5.57 -7.16 -26.18
C ALA A 421 -6.54 -7.34 -27.37
N LYS A 422 -7.66 -8.05 -27.20
CA LYS A 422 -8.67 -8.21 -28.26
C LYS A 422 -9.63 -7.03 -28.39
N ASP A 423 -9.76 -6.23 -27.36
CA ASP A 423 -10.68 -5.10 -27.39
C ASP A 423 -10.02 -3.91 -28.09
N ASN A 424 -10.66 -3.40 -29.15
CA ASN A 424 -10.09 -2.34 -29.96
C ASN A 424 -9.96 -1.01 -29.22
N ASN A 425 -10.84 -0.72 -28.26
CA ASN A 425 -10.84 0.54 -27.52
C ASN A 425 -9.89 0.52 -26.32
N LEU A 426 -9.57 -0.67 -25.77
CA LEU A 426 -8.66 -0.82 -24.64
C LEU A 426 -7.21 -1.01 -25.08
N THR A 427 -6.98 -1.50 -26.30
CA THR A 427 -5.65 -1.91 -26.76
C THR A 427 -4.66 -0.76 -26.92
N ALA A 428 -5.14 0.49 -27.08
CA ALA A 428 -4.26 1.65 -27.10
C ALA A 428 -3.46 1.78 -25.79
N PHE A 429 -4.09 1.47 -24.66
CA PHE A 429 -3.43 1.48 -23.36
C PHE A 429 -2.90 0.11 -22.91
N SER A 430 -2.84 -0.87 -23.82
CA SER A 430 -2.38 -2.22 -23.45
C SER A 430 -0.93 -2.25 -22.94
N TYR A 431 -0.11 -1.27 -23.30
CA TYR A 431 1.24 -1.13 -22.78
C TYR A 431 1.28 -0.82 -21.28
N LEU A 432 0.24 -0.17 -20.72
CA LEU A 432 0.13 0.12 -19.29
C LEU A 432 -0.11 -1.14 -18.45
N TYR A 433 -0.60 -2.22 -19.08
CA TYR A 433 -0.93 -3.42 -18.36
C TYR A 433 0.30 -4.25 -18.02
N ALA A 434 0.49 -4.46 -16.76
CA ALA A 434 1.57 -5.25 -16.21
C ALA A 434 1.38 -6.78 -16.30
N PHE A 435 0.42 -7.28 -17.10
CA PHE A 435 0.28 -8.73 -17.33
C PHE A 435 1.53 -9.36 -17.97
N GLN A 436 2.18 -8.66 -18.85
CA GLN A 436 3.37 -9.17 -19.54
C GLN A 436 4.55 -9.39 -18.59
N PRO A 437 4.89 -8.47 -17.68
CA PRO A 437 5.92 -8.69 -16.69
C PRO A 437 5.65 -9.85 -15.73
N PHE A 438 4.39 -10.09 -15.36
CA PHE A 438 4.02 -11.26 -14.55
C PHE A 438 4.17 -12.58 -15.32
N VAL A 439 3.93 -12.55 -16.63
CA VAL A 439 4.03 -13.72 -17.51
C VAL A 439 5.45 -13.86 -18.06
N ASN A 440 6.14 -12.76 -18.31
CA ASN A 440 7.46 -12.71 -18.93
C ASN A 440 8.23 -11.44 -18.50
N PRO A 441 8.73 -11.40 -17.26
CA PRO A 441 9.31 -10.18 -16.66
C PRO A 441 10.56 -9.68 -17.37
N GLU A 442 11.28 -10.54 -18.11
CA GLU A 442 12.52 -10.18 -18.81
C GLU A 442 12.28 -9.55 -20.19
N ARG A 443 11.03 -9.53 -20.67
CA ARG A 443 10.73 -9.03 -22.00
C ARG A 443 10.59 -7.52 -22.00
N SER A 444 11.58 -6.83 -22.56
CA SER A 444 11.45 -5.39 -22.85
C SER A 444 10.33 -5.15 -23.84
N THR A 445 9.30 -4.40 -23.45
CA THR A 445 8.26 -3.92 -24.37
C THR A 445 8.72 -2.60 -24.99
N SER A 446 8.47 -2.44 -26.30
CA SER A 446 8.55 -1.15 -26.96
C SER A 446 7.17 -0.80 -27.50
N CYS A 447 6.79 0.47 -27.45
CA CYS A 447 5.53 0.98 -27.98
C CYS A 447 5.81 2.01 -29.08
N THR A 448 5.09 1.93 -30.17
CA THR A 448 5.14 2.92 -31.24
C THR A 448 3.98 3.89 -31.08
N PHE A 449 4.31 5.16 -30.86
CA PHE A 449 3.35 6.26 -30.77
C PHE A 449 3.32 7.01 -32.09
N ASP A 450 2.19 6.95 -32.80
CA ASP A 450 1.94 7.84 -33.94
C ASP A 450 1.31 9.11 -33.39
N ILE A 451 2.03 10.20 -33.53
CA ILE A 451 1.66 11.50 -32.95
C ILE A 451 1.48 12.54 -34.06
N ARG A 452 0.69 13.56 -33.76
CA ARG A 452 0.61 14.77 -34.57
C ARG A 452 1.18 15.94 -33.79
N ARG A 453 2.20 16.60 -34.40
CA ARG A 453 2.87 17.78 -33.86
C ARG A 453 2.86 18.86 -34.92
N ASP A 454 2.35 20.04 -34.62
CA ASP A 454 2.33 21.20 -35.54
C ASP A 454 1.75 20.87 -36.93
N GLY A 455 0.79 19.93 -36.98
CA GLY A 455 0.15 19.45 -38.22
C GLY A 455 0.87 18.28 -38.90
N GLU A 456 2.10 17.99 -38.53
CA GLU A 456 2.90 16.88 -39.10
C GLU A 456 2.64 15.57 -38.30
N ARG A 457 2.72 14.44 -39.01
CA ARG A 457 2.66 13.10 -38.43
C ARG A 457 4.05 12.56 -38.19
N LEU A 458 4.30 12.10 -37.01
CA LEU A 458 5.56 11.51 -36.56
C LEU A 458 5.28 10.16 -35.94
N SER A 459 6.20 9.22 -36.11
CA SER A 459 6.17 7.92 -35.42
C SER A 459 7.36 7.82 -34.49
N VAL A 460 7.09 7.64 -33.18
CA VAL A 460 8.07 7.67 -32.11
C VAL A 460 8.04 6.34 -31.36
N VAL A 461 9.20 5.72 -31.19
CA VAL A 461 9.32 4.46 -30.44
C VAL A 461 9.73 4.77 -29.00
N VAL A 462 8.88 4.43 -28.05
CA VAL A 462 9.13 4.56 -26.61
C VAL A 462 9.36 3.18 -26.00
N ARG A 463 10.28 3.06 -25.06
CA ARG A 463 10.55 1.82 -24.32
C ARG A 463 10.12 1.99 -22.88
N PRO A 464 8.90 1.56 -22.51
CA PRO A 464 8.41 1.69 -21.15
C PRO A 464 9.31 0.99 -20.13
N VAL A 465 9.35 1.53 -18.93
CA VAL A 465 9.98 0.91 -17.76
C VAL A 465 8.89 0.30 -16.88
N PHE A 466 9.08 -0.95 -16.46
CA PHE A 466 8.14 -1.60 -15.58
C PHE A 466 8.23 -1.04 -14.16
N HIS A 467 7.10 -0.50 -13.67
CA HIS A 467 6.93 -0.07 -12.28
C HIS A 467 6.03 -1.07 -11.55
N SER A 468 6.50 -1.54 -10.40
CA SER A 468 5.71 -2.35 -9.48
C SER A 468 5.72 -1.68 -8.12
N GLU A 469 4.53 -1.40 -7.61
CA GLU A 469 4.32 -0.77 -6.31
C GLU A 469 3.50 -1.72 -5.44
N LYS A 470 3.98 -1.91 -4.22
CA LYS A 470 3.26 -2.64 -3.19
C LYS A 470 3.36 -1.86 -1.88
N THR A 471 2.21 -1.54 -1.32
CA THR A 471 2.14 -0.91 -0.01
C THR A 471 1.18 -1.67 0.89
N ILE A 472 1.53 -1.80 2.15
CA ILE A 472 0.63 -2.22 3.21
C ILE A 472 0.69 -1.14 4.29
N GLU A 473 -0.47 -0.70 4.74
CA GLU A 473 -0.59 0.40 5.69
C GLU A 473 -1.72 0.15 6.67
N LEU A 474 -1.64 0.80 7.83
CA LEU A 474 -2.73 0.86 8.78
C LEU A 474 -3.82 1.79 8.23
N ASN A 475 -5.07 1.29 8.17
CA ASN A 475 -6.20 2.04 7.63
C ASN A 475 -6.73 3.08 8.63
#